data_d6716b8e05319495f1928050f77e8de7
#
_entry.id   d6716b8e05319495f1928050f77e8de7
#
_cell.length_a   1.000
_cell.length_b   1.000
_cell.length_c   1.000
_cell.angle_alpha   90.00
_cell.angle_beta   90.00
_cell.angle_gamma   90.00
#
_symmetry.space_group_name_H-M   'P 1'
#
loop_
_entity.id
_entity.type
_entity.pdbx_description
1 polymer ?
#
loop_
_entity_poly.entity_id
_entity_poly.type
_entity_poly.pdbx_seq_one_letter_code
_entity_poly.pdbx_strand_id
1 'polypeptide(L)'
;MGNLNNGALERNDSRRVALVTGGSRGIGRACAVGLAEDGYDIAVVYAGSVDAARETCEACEAAGATARAYQCDVADPDAVNACVETVLNDFGSIWALVNNAGITRDSLLMRMGDDAFDRVLDVNLKGTFNTTRALTKTFMRQRGGCVVNMSSVVGLMGNAGQANYAASKAGVIGLTKAV
;
A
#
# COMPACT_ATOMS: atom_id res chain seq x y z
N MET A 1 40.20 34.02 0.81
CA MET A 1 39.92 32.80 1.57
C MET A 1 38.42 32.76 1.79
N GLY A 2 37.71 32.09 0.93
CA GLY A 2 36.25 31.99 0.94
C GLY A 2 35.85 30.69 1.64
N ASN A 3 35.10 30.83 2.72
CA ASN A 3 34.46 29.69 3.44
C ASN A 3 33.35 29.15 2.54
N LEU A 4 33.54 27.95 2.02
CA LEU A 4 32.49 27.11 1.46
C LEU A 4 31.68 26.55 2.62
N ASN A 5 30.55 27.20 2.93
CA ASN A 5 29.54 26.64 3.82
C ASN A 5 28.96 25.39 3.11
N ASN A 6 29.41 24.22 3.54
CA ASN A 6 28.72 22.97 3.29
C ASN A 6 27.37 23.02 4.00
N GLY A 7 26.34 23.35 3.25
CA GLY A 7 24.94 23.18 3.69
C GLY A 7 24.65 21.71 3.87
N ALA A 8 25.02 21.15 5.00
CA ALA A 8 24.47 19.88 5.45
C ALA A 8 22.96 20.10 5.57
N LEU A 9 22.20 19.41 4.71
CA LEU A 9 20.76 19.28 4.88
C LEU A 9 20.54 18.74 6.31
N GLU A 10 19.97 19.58 7.19
CA GLU A 10 19.50 19.15 8.49
C GLU A 10 18.57 17.96 8.24
N ARG A 11 19.03 16.76 8.55
CA ARG A 11 18.19 15.57 8.60
C ARG A 11 17.23 15.80 9.74
N ASN A 12 15.99 16.15 9.39
CA ASN A 12 14.90 16.11 10.34
C ASN A 12 14.86 14.68 10.90
N ASP A 13 15.12 14.51 12.18
CA ASP A 13 15.34 13.23 12.87
C ASP A 13 14.05 12.39 13.00
N SER A 14 12.96 12.80 12.35
CA SER A 14 11.72 12.04 12.25
C SER A 14 11.83 11.03 11.10
N ARG A 15 11.70 9.75 11.45
CA ARG A 15 11.61 8.67 10.45
C ARG A 15 10.44 8.93 9.50
N ARG A 16 10.62 8.62 8.22
CA ARG A 16 9.54 8.67 7.24
C ARG A 16 8.56 7.53 7.48
N VAL A 17 7.30 7.72 7.19
CA VAL A 17 6.26 6.71 7.37
C VAL A 17 5.88 6.06 6.05
N ALA A 18 5.81 4.74 6.03
CA ALA A 18 5.28 3.96 4.91
C ALA A 18 3.96 3.29 5.30
N LEU A 19 2.93 3.48 4.48
CA LEU A 19 1.66 2.79 4.58
C LEU A 19 1.66 1.60 3.61
N VAL A 20 1.46 0.38 4.14
CA VAL A 20 1.48 -0.86 3.36
C VAL A 20 0.13 -1.54 3.43
N THR A 21 -0.62 -1.57 2.32
CA THR A 21 -1.90 -2.27 2.26
C THR A 21 -1.71 -3.76 2.05
N GLY A 22 -2.56 -4.59 2.70
CA GLY A 22 -2.36 -6.04 2.72
C GLY A 22 -1.05 -6.44 3.41
N GLY A 23 -0.59 -5.64 4.39
CA GLY A 23 0.71 -5.78 5.05
C GLY A 23 0.81 -6.92 6.06
N SER A 24 -0.28 -7.62 6.39
CA SER A 24 -0.29 -8.63 7.44
C SER A 24 0.43 -9.93 7.09
N ARG A 25 0.69 -10.21 5.81
CA ARG A 25 1.34 -11.47 5.36
C ARG A 25 1.98 -11.35 3.98
N GLY A 26 2.73 -12.40 3.60
CA GLY A 26 3.27 -12.56 2.24
C GLY A 26 4.14 -11.37 1.79
N ILE A 27 3.93 -10.92 0.55
CA ILE A 27 4.70 -9.83 -0.05
C ILE A 27 4.53 -8.52 0.75
N GLY A 28 3.30 -8.20 1.19
CA GLY A 28 3.05 -6.99 1.98
C GLY A 28 3.82 -6.97 3.30
N ARG A 29 3.87 -8.09 4.02
CA ARG A 29 4.71 -8.23 5.24
C ARG A 29 6.19 -8.05 4.92
N ALA A 30 6.68 -8.69 3.85
CA ALA A 30 8.08 -8.56 3.44
C ALA A 30 8.44 -7.11 3.07
N CYS A 31 7.54 -6.40 2.38
CA CYS A 31 7.71 -4.97 2.09
C CYS A 31 7.72 -4.12 3.38
N ALA A 32 6.82 -4.41 4.33
CA ALA A 32 6.76 -3.69 5.59
C ALA A 32 8.06 -3.84 6.40
N VAL A 33 8.55 -5.07 6.54
CA VAL A 33 9.80 -5.36 7.26
C VAL A 33 11.00 -4.74 6.55
N GLY A 34 11.12 -4.90 5.21
CA GLY A 34 12.23 -4.30 4.47
C GLY A 34 12.25 -2.76 4.57
N LEU A 35 11.08 -2.10 4.52
CA LEU A 35 11.01 -0.65 4.72
C LEU A 35 11.36 -0.25 6.17
N ALA A 36 11.02 -1.07 7.16
CA ALA A 36 11.43 -0.84 8.54
C ALA A 36 12.96 -0.90 8.71
N GLU A 37 13.62 -1.88 8.08
CA GLU A 37 15.07 -2.01 8.01
C GLU A 37 15.72 -0.81 7.31
N ASP A 38 15.06 -0.26 6.28
CA ASP A 38 15.49 0.95 5.57
C ASP A 38 15.19 2.26 6.33
N GLY A 39 14.69 2.18 7.56
CA GLY A 39 14.52 3.34 8.44
C GLY A 39 13.15 4.03 8.31
N TYR A 40 12.12 3.37 7.80
CA TYR A 40 10.74 3.85 7.84
C TYR A 40 10.01 3.40 9.11
N ASP A 41 9.08 4.19 9.60
CA ASP A 41 8.01 3.75 10.48
C ASP A 41 6.86 3.19 9.63
N ILE A 42 6.10 2.22 10.13
CA ILE A 42 5.21 1.41 9.30
C ILE A 42 3.76 1.47 9.78
N ALA A 43 2.87 1.86 8.88
CA ALA A 43 1.42 1.65 9.01
C ALA A 43 1.01 0.38 8.25
N VAL A 44 0.73 -0.69 8.98
CA VAL A 44 0.32 -1.99 8.43
C VAL A 44 -1.19 -2.00 8.26
N VAL A 45 -1.68 -1.87 7.02
CA VAL A 45 -3.12 -1.94 6.73
C VAL A 45 -3.51 -3.37 6.37
N TYR A 46 -4.56 -3.90 7.02
CA TYR A 46 -5.04 -5.27 6.83
C TYR A 46 -6.58 -5.33 6.85
N ALA A 47 -7.17 -6.36 6.23
CA ALA A 47 -8.61 -6.55 6.22
C ALA A 47 -9.09 -7.62 7.21
N GLY A 48 -8.41 -8.75 7.31
CA GLY A 48 -8.89 -9.95 8.02
C GLY A 48 -8.17 -10.24 9.33
N SER A 49 -6.95 -10.75 9.27
CA SER A 49 -6.27 -11.29 10.46
C SER A 49 -5.54 -10.23 11.28
N VAL A 50 -6.07 -9.93 12.45
CA VAL A 50 -5.45 -9.02 13.43
C VAL A 50 -4.13 -9.61 13.97
N ASP A 51 -4.09 -10.92 14.23
CA ASP A 51 -2.88 -11.57 14.78
C ASP A 51 -1.72 -11.52 13.78
N ALA A 52 -1.98 -11.81 12.50
CA ALA A 52 -0.95 -11.71 11.46
C ALA A 52 -0.47 -10.26 11.25
N ALA A 53 -1.34 -9.27 11.43
CA ALA A 53 -0.96 -7.86 11.37
C ALA A 53 -0.09 -7.47 12.57
N ARG A 54 -0.43 -7.95 13.78
CA ARG A 54 0.38 -7.77 14.98
C ARG A 54 1.77 -8.37 14.84
N GLU A 55 1.88 -9.62 14.38
CA GLU A 55 3.17 -10.26 14.11
C GLU A 55 4.03 -9.47 13.11
N THR A 56 3.39 -8.83 12.11
CA THR A 56 4.10 -7.95 11.19
C THR A 56 4.62 -6.69 11.88
N CYS A 57 3.83 -6.07 12.75
CA CYS A 57 4.26 -4.92 13.54
C CYS A 57 5.44 -5.31 14.45
N GLU A 58 5.36 -6.43 15.17
CA GLU A 58 6.44 -6.94 16.03
C GLU A 58 7.74 -7.16 15.23
N ALA A 59 7.65 -7.69 14.00
CA ALA A 59 8.81 -7.85 13.13
C ALA A 59 9.40 -6.51 12.67
N CYS A 60 8.57 -5.50 12.38
CA CYS A 60 9.03 -4.15 12.05
C CYS A 60 9.67 -3.45 13.27
N GLU A 61 9.11 -3.63 14.45
CA GLU A 61 9.65 -3.10 15.71
C GLU A 61 11.00 -3.73 16.05
N ALA A 62 11.18 -5.03 15.80
CA ALA A 62 12.46 -5.70 15.95
C ALA A 62 13.54 -5.13 15.00
N ALA A 63 13.14 -4.56 13.85
CA ALA A 63 14.01 -3.81 12.93
C ALA A 63 14.19 -2.33 13.36
N GLY A 64 13.65 -1.93 14.52
CA GLY A 64 13.81 -0.60 15.10
C GLY A 64 12.83 0.46 14.60
N ALA A 65 11.75 0.07 13.93
CA ALA A 65 10.69 0.97 13.50
C ALA A 65 9.59 1.12 14.55
N THR A 66 8.83 2.23 14.50
CA THR A 66 7.51 2.27 15.10
C THR A 66 6.53 1.66 14.10
N ALA A 67 5.75 0.65 14.53
CA ALA A 67 4.78 0.01 13.64
C ALA A 67 3.40 -0.06 14.29
N ARG A 68 2.34 0.22 13.52
CA ARG A 68 0.95 0.11 13.96
C ARG A 68 0.08 -0.56 12.92
N ALA A 69 -0.87 -1.37 13.38
CA ALA A 69 -1.80 -2.09 12.52
C ALA A 69 -3.16 -1.38 12.45
N TYR A 70 -3.73 -1.26 11.24
CA TYR A 70 -4.99 -0.60 10.95
C TYR A 70 -5.90 -1.53 10.15
N GLN A 71 -7.07 -1.83 10.68
CA GLN A 71 -8.04 -2.66 9.96
C GLN A 71 -8.81 -1.80 8.96
N CYS A 72 -8.74 -2.17 7.67
CA CYS A 72 -9.42 -1.46 6.60
C CYS A 72 -9.65 -2.37 5.39
N ASP A 73 -10.87 -2.41 4.87
CA ASP A 73 -11.14 -2.94 3.53
C ASP A 73 -10.87 -1.83 2.50
N VAL A 74 -9.85 -2.02 1.69
CA VAL A 74 -9.45 -1.02 0.67
C VAL A 74 -10.51 -0.82 -0.42
N ALA A 75 -11.44 -1.75 -0.58
CA ALA A 75 -12.56 -1.62 -1.52
C ALA A 75 -13.58 -0.56 -1.06
N ASP A 76 -13.63 -0.25 0.24
CA ASP A 76 -14.52 0.76 0.82
C ASP A 76 -13.80 2.12 0.89
N PRO A 77 -14.24 3.14 0.10
CA PRO A 77 -13.59 4.45 0.07
C PRO A 77 -13.72 5.21 1.39
N ASP A 78 -14.80 5.03 2.15
CA ASP A 78 -14.99 5.73 3.42
C ASP A 78 -14.12 5.12 4.51
N ALA A 79 -13.99 3.79 4.56
CA ALA A 79 -13.06 3.10 5.42
C ALA A 79 -11.59 3.50 5.12
N VAL A 80 -11.24 3.65 3.84
CA VAL A 80 -9.89 4.10 3.43
C VAL A 80 -9.62 5.53 3.90
N ASN A 81 -10.57 6.45 3.72
CA ASN A 81 -10.42 7.85 4.16
C ASN A 81 -10.22 7.91 5.68
N ALA A 82 -11.05 7.22 6.47
CA ALA A 82 -10.94 7.16 7.92
C ALA A 82 -9.61 6.53 8.39
N CYS A 83 -9.18 5.45 7.71
CA CYS A 83 -7.90 4.80 8.00
C CYS A 83 -6.71 5.75 7.75
N VAL A 84 -6.68 6.42 6.60
CA VAL A 84 -5.61 7.37 6.26
C VAL A 84 -5.58 8.55 7.25
N GLU A 85 -6.73 9.08 7.66
CA GLU A 85 -6.83 10.12 8.67
C GLU A 85 -6.25 9.65 10.02
N THR A 86 -6.60 8.44 10.44
CA THR A 86 -6.08 7.86 11.69
C THR A 86 -4.55 7.71 11.63
N VAL A 87 -4.02 7.19 10.50
CA VAL A 87 -2.56 7.06 10.33
C VAL A 87 -1.86 8.43 10.36
N LEU A 88 -2.45 9.45 9.72
CA LEU A 88 -1.90 10.80 9.75
C LEU A 88 -1.95 11.42 11.14
N ASN A 89 -2.97 11.16 11.94
CA ASN A 89 -3.05 11.60 13.33
C ASN A 89 -2.00 10.90 14.21
N ASP A 90 -1.73 9.62 13.97
CA ASP A 90 -0.78 8.83 14.75
C ASP A 90 0.69 9.14 14.43
N PHE A 91 1.00 9.37 13.15
CA PHE A 91 2.38 9.52 12.67
C PHE A 91 2.72 10.93 12.15
N GLY A 92 1.74 11.77 11.94
CA GLY A 92 1.91 13.15 11.43
C GLY A 92 2.10 13.25 9.92
N SER A 93 2.68 12.26 9.28
CA SER A 93 2.93 12.26 7.82
C SER A 93 2.94 10.84 7.24
N ILE A 94 2.80 10.72 5.91
CA ILE A 94 3.01 9.47 5.16
C ILE A 94 3.87 9.83 3.94
N TRP A 95 5.00 9.13 3.75
CA TRP A 95 5.93 9.37 2.64
C TRP A 95 5.89 8.30 1.57
N ALA A 96 5.55 7.09 1.92
CA ALA A 96 5.45 5.99 0.98
C ALA A 96 4.10 5.27 1.11
N LEU A 97 3.50 4.94 -0.03
CA LEU A 97 2.31 4.09 -0.13
C LEU A 97 2.68 2.84 -0.92
N VAL A 98 2.51 1.67 -0.31
CA VAL A 98 2.63 0.39 -1.01
C VAL A 98 1.23 -0.21 -1.15
N ASN A 99 0.68 -0.13 -2.36
CA ASN A 99 -0.58 -0.75 -2.74
C ASN A 99 -0.35 -2.22 -3.08
N ASN A 100 -0.37 -3.06 -2.05
CA ASN A 100 -0.17 -4.50 -2.18
C ASN A 100 -1.45 -5.31 -1.92
N ALA A 101 -2.45 -4.77 -1.24
CA ALA A 101 -3.71 -5.47 -1.01
C ALA A 101 -4.28 -6.04 -2.31
N GLY A 102 -4.63 -7.32 -2.29
CA GLY A 102 -5.16 -7.98 -3.46
C GLY A 102 -5.62 -9.40 -3.15
N ILE A 103 -6.56 -9.85 -3.97
CA ILE A 103 -7.15 -11.18 -3.91
C ILE A 103 -7.19 -11.82 -5.29
N THR A 104 -7.30 -13.13 -5.34
CA THR A 104 -7.66 -13.90 -6.54
C THR A 104 -8.95 -14.65 -6.30
N ARG A 105 -9.76 -14.81 -7.35
CA ARG A 105 -10.93 -15.69 -7.41
C ARG A 105 -10.96 -16.34 -8.78
N ASP A 106 -10.13 -17.38 -8.92
CA ASP A 106 -9.87 -18.02 -10.19
C ASP A 106 -11.04 -18.92 -10.59
N SER A 107 -11.48 -18.78 -11.83
CA SER A 107 -12.51 -19.60 -12.46
C SER A 107 -12.42 -19.50 -13.96
N LEU A 108 -12.78 -20.59 -14.69
CA LEU A 108 -12.93 -20.50 -16.14
C LEU A 108 -13.96 -19.42 -16.50
N LEU A 109 -13.72 -18.65 -17.56
CA LEU A 109 -14.56 -17.51 -17.94
C LEU A 109 -16.06 -17.86 -18.00
N MET A 110 -16.40 -19.03 -18.59
CA MET A 110 -17.78 -19.49 -18.70
C MET A 110 -18.45 -19.81 -17.35
N ARG A 111 -17.69 -19.89 -16.26
CA ARG A 111 -18.18 -20.21 -14.91
C ARG A 111 -17.90 -19.07 -13.91
N MET A 112 -17.24 -18.02 -14.36
CA MET A 112 -16.92 -16.86 -13.53
C MET A 112 -18.20 -16.04 -13.30
N GLY A 113 -18.68 -16.00 -12.07
CA GLY A 113 -19.83 -15.14 -11.70
C GLY A 113 -19.41 -13.69 -11.55
N ASP A 114 -20.38 -12.78 -11.73
CA ASP A 114 -20.20 -11.34 -11.63
C ASP A 114 -19.62 -10.93 -10.26
N ASP A 115 -20.12 -11.51 -9.17
CA ASP A 115 -19.59 -11.26 -7.82
C ASP A 115 -18.11 -11.56 -7.67
N ALA A 116 -17.62 -12.64 -8.33
CA ALA A 116 -16.21 -13.01 -8.29
C ALA A 116 -15.36 -12.04 -9.12
N PHE A 117 -15.89 -11.58 -10.25
CA PHE A 117 -15.25 -10.59 -11.09
C PHE A 117 -15.18 -9.25 -10.36
N ASP A 118 -16.31 -8.73 -9.93
CA ASP A 118 -16.43 -7.41 -9.29
C ASP A 118 -15.60 -7.34 -8.01
N ARG A 119 -15.65 -8.35 -7.16
CA ARG A 119 -14.88 -8.34 -5.89
C ARG A 119 -13.36 -8.28 -6.13
N VAL A 120 -12.84 -8.93 -7.17
CA VAL A 120 -11.42 -8.86 -7.52
C VAL A 120 -11.06 -7.46 -8.04
N LEU A 121 -11.90 -6.85 -8.87
CA LEU A 121 -11.69 -5.48 -9.34
C LEU A 121 -11.80 -4.47 -8.18
N ASP A 122 -12.78 -4.62 -7.32
CA ASP A 122 -13.00 -3.73 -6.17
C ASP A 122 -11.80 -3.72 -5.23
N VAL A 123 -11.25 -4.89 -4.89
CA VAL A 123 -10.09 -4.95 -4.00
C VAL A 123 -8.81 -4.52 -4.70
N ASN A 124 -8.50 -5.11 -5.87
CA ASN A 124 -7.20 -4.97 -6.49
C ASN A 124 -7.01 -3.63 -7.21
N LEU A 125 -8.03 -3.17 -7.95
CA LEU A 125 -7.95 -1.97 -8.77
C LEU A 125 -8.55 -0.75 -8.06
N LYS A 126 -9.82 -0.85 -7.66
CA LYS A 126 -10.50 0.26 -6.97
C LYS A 126 -9.88 0.53 -5.60
N GLY A 127 -9.43 -0.51 -4.87
CA GLY A 127 -8.68 -0.34 -3.63
C GLY A 127 -7.38 0.44 -3.82
N THR A 128 -6.59 0.12 -4.86
CA THR A 128 -5.39 0.89 -5.24
C THR A 128 -5.74 2.34 -5.58
N PHE A 129 -6.83 2.58 -6.31
CA PHE A 129 -7.32 3.92 -6.60
C PHE A 129 -7.74 4.66 -5.33
N ASN A 130 -8.50 4.04 -4.44
CA ASN A 130 -9.00 4.67 -3.22
C ASN A 130 -7.86 5.16 -2.32
N THR A 131 -6.88 4.30 -2.04
CA THR A 131 -5.72 4.62 -1.18
C THR A 131 -4.83 5.68 -1.80
N THR A 132 -4.57 5.59 -3.10
CA THR A 132 -3.81 6.62 -3.84
C THR A 132 -4.51 7.96 -3.78
N ARG A 133 -5.82 7.99 -4.08
CA ARG A 133 -6.64 9.21 -4.03
C ARG A 133 -6.66 9.84 -2.64
N ALA A 134 -6.81 9.05 -1.58
CA ALA A 134 -6.84 9.52 -0.21
C ALA A 134 -5.54 10.23 0.20
N LEU A 135 -4.38 9.77 -0.32
CA LEU A 135 -3.06 10.35 -0.02
C LEU A 135 -2.61 11.45 -0.98
N THR A 136 -3.29 11.65 -2.12
CA THR A 136 -2.87 12.63 -3.13
C THR A 136 -2.68 14.03 -2.54
N LYS A 137 -3.63 14.52 -1.73
CA LYS A 137 -3.52 15.85 -1.10
C LYS A 137 -2.34 15.95 -0.14
N THR A 138 -2.05 14.87 0.60
CA THR A 138 -0.91 14.80 1.52
C THR A 138 0.39 14.91 0.75
N PHE A 139 0.59 14.11 -0.31
CA PHE A 139 1.79 14.14 -1.14
C PHE A 139 1.99 15.48 -1.85
N MET A 140 0.91 16.11 -2.32
CA MET A 140 0.97 17.45 -2.93
C MET A 140 1.39 18.52 -1.92
N ARG A 141 0.84 18.52 -0.70
CA ARG A 141 1.15 19.51 0.35
C ARG A 141 2.59 19.39 0.83
N GLN A 142 3.09 18.17 1.03
CA GLN A 142 4.46 17.93 1.46
C GLN A 142 5.49 17.98 0.32
N ARG A 143 5.03 18.18 -0.92
CA ARG A 143 5.85 18.26 -2.16
C ARG A 143 6.78 17.05 -2.30
N GLY A 144 6.30 15.87 -1.94
CA GLY A 144 7.06 14.63 -2.02
C GLY A 144 6.28 13.45 -1.55
N GLY A 145 6.77 12.28 -1.90
CA GLY A 145 6.18 10.98 -1.59
C GLY A 145 6.45 9.98 -2.70
N CYS A 146 6.14 8.74 -2.44
CA CYS A 146 6.30 7.64 -3.38
C CYS A 146 5.09 6.72 -3.32
N VAL A 147 4.61 6.27 -4.48
CA VAL A 147 3.55 5.26 -4.58
C VAL A 147 4.09 4.06 -5.34
N VAL A 148 4.03 2.90 -4.71
CA VAL A 148 4.38 1.61 -5.31
C VAL A 148 3.11 0.79 -5.46
N ASN A 149 2.74 0.46 -6.70
CA ASN A 149 1.56 -0.34 -7.01
C ASN A 149 1.97 -1.76 -7.41
N MET A 150 1.49 -2.76 -6.68
CA MET A 150 1.79 -4.17 -6.96
C MET A 150 0.92 -4.69 -8.10
N SER A 151 1.50 -4.76 -9.30
CA SER A 151 0.87 -5.40 -10.45
C SER A 151 1.26 -6.89 -10.54
N SER A 152 1.13 -7.48 -11.69
CA SER A 152 1.48 -8.89 -11.95
C SER A 152 1.84 -9.09 -13.42
N VAL A 153 2.69 -10.07 -13.70
CA VAL A 153 2.93 -10.55 -15.06
C VAL A 153 1.63 -11.00 -15.73
N VAL A 154 0.67 -11.52 -14.96
CA VAL A 154 -0.67 -11.91 -15.45
C VAL A 154 -1.44 -10.71 -16.01
N GLY A 155 -1.22 -9.51 -15.51
CA GLY A 155 -1.77 -8.28 -16.08
C GLY A 155 -1.19 -7.89 -17.45
N LEU A 156 -0.03 -8.44 -17.82
CA LEU A 156 0.62 -8.22 -19.11
C LEU A 156 0.31 -9.33 -20.12
N MET A 157 0.37 -10.59 -19.67
CA MET A 157 0.30 -11.76 -20.55
C MET A 157 -1.06 -12.46 -20.50
N GLY A 158 -1.87 -12.23 -19.47
CA GLY A 158 -3.05 -13.02 -19.17
C GLY A 158 -2.72 -14.39 -18.57
N ASN A 159 -3.74 -15.06 -18.05
CA ASN A 159 -3.68 -16.46 -17.64
C ASN A 159 -5.08 -17.07 -17.70
N ALA A 160 -5.21 -18.29 -18.19
CA ALA A 160 -6.48 -19.01 -18.23
C ALA A 160 -7.05 -19.15 -16.81
N GLY A 161 -8.34 -18.85 -16.64
CA GLY A 161 -9.02 -18.88 -15.34
C GLY A 161 -8.83 -17.63 -14.48
N GLN A 162 -8.09 -16.63 -14.92
CA GLN A 162 -7.79 -15.41 -14.16
C GLN A 162 -8.25 -14.12 -14.89
N ALA A 163 -9.36 -14.16 -15.61
CA ALA A 163 -9.84 -12.99 -16.36
C ALA A 163 -10.05 -11.76 -15.48
N ASN A 164 -10.66 -11.91 -14.31
CA ASN A 164 -10.84 -10.85 -13.31
C ASN A 164 -9.49 -10.33 -12.77
N TYR A 165 -8.59 -11.23 -12.38
CA TYR A 165 -7.29 -10.86 -11.82
C TYR A 165 -6.40 -10.19 -12.88
N ALA A 166 -6.33 -10.73 -14.10
CA ALA A 166 -5.61 -10.14 -15.22
C ALA A 166 -6.11 -8.72 -15.54
N ALA A 167 -7.45 -8.53 -15.64
CA ALA A 167 -8.06 -7.24 -15.86
C ALA A 167 -7.70 -6.25 -14.74
N SER A 168 -7.79 -6.67 -13.46
CA SER A 168 -7.45 -5.83 -12.32
C SER A 168 -5.98 -5.38 -12.34
N LYS A 169 -5.05 -6.30 -12.62
CA LYS A 169 -3.61 -6.01 -12.61
C LYS A 169 -3.14 -5.22 -13.85
N ALA A 170 -3.79 -5.40 -15.00
CA ALA A 170 -3.62 -4.52 -16.16
C ALA A 170 -4.14 -3.11 -15.88
N GLY A 171 -5.31 -3.00 -15.21
CA GLY A 171 -5.87 -1.72 -14.78
C GLY A 171 -4.95 -0.96 -13.83
N VAL A 172 -4.28 -1.65 -12.89
CA VAL A 172 -3.27 -1.04 -11.99
C VAL A 172 -2.12 -0.42 -12.78
N ILE A 173 -1.66 -1.05 -13.87
CA ILE A 173 -0.60 -0.50 -14.72
C ILE A 173 -1.09 0.79 -15.40
N GLY A 174 -2.32 0.79 -15.95
CA GLY A 174 -2.94 1.98 -16.54
C GLY A 174 -3.10 3.11 -15.54
N LEU A 175 -3.63 2.80 -14.34
CA LEU A 175 -3.78 3.75 -13.24
C LEU A 175 -2.44 4.37 -12.85
N THR A 176 -1.39 3.56 -12.70
CA THR A 176 -0.04 4.03 -12.33
C THR A 176 0.54 5.04 -13.32
N LYS A 177 0.22 4.89 -14.60
CA LYS A 177 0.69 5.80 -15.66
C LYS A 177 -0.11 7.10 -15.72
N ALA A 178 -1.29 7.14 -15.10
CA ALA A 178 -2.22 8.27 -15.17
C ALA A 178 -2.13 9.20 -13.94
N VAL A 179 -1.46 8.77 -12.88
CA VAL A 179 -1.27 9.51 -11.62
C VAL A 179 0.22 9.75 -11.35
#